data_21620ca47e6191be48a1570b94b0b043
#
_entry.id   21620ca47e6191be48a1570b94b0b043
#
_cell.length_a   1.000
_cell.length_b   1.000
_cell.length_c   1.000
_cell.angle_alpha   90.00
_cell.angle_beta   90.00
_cell.angle_gamma   90.00
#
_symmetry.space_group_name_H-M   'P 1'
#
loop_
_entity.id
_entity.type
_entity.pdbx_description
1 polymer ?
#
loop_
_entity_poly.entity_id
_entity_poly.type
_entity_poly.pdbx_seq_one_letter_code
_entity_poly.pdbx_strand_id
1 'polypeptide(L)'
;MSKELMIERIEKAQKEIEEKRETVQQGKFRQDYHFMAETGWINDPNGLIYFKGKYHFFYQYNPYSGFWDCMHWGHAVSEDMIHWEYLPLALAPSEVYDDHLKGGCFSGSAIEHDGKLFLIYTGTCNNGNGFEQAQCIAYSEDGIHFEKYEGNPVITAPEGVPTDLFRDPKVWKHDDTYYVVCGASKNGFAQARLYKSTDMFHWEFVNVLAESRGEWGYMWECPDFYPVGDKYVLMFSPMGGKERTSVYLVGDFDYDTGKFFYTTSGEIDWGFDYYAPQSFLAPDGRRILVGWANACLLYTSDAAD
;
A
#
# COMPACT_ATOMS: atom_id res chain seq x y z
N MET A 1 24.23 0.58 -10.31
CA MET A 1 23.39 1.25 -11.35
C MET A 1 21.97 1.49 -10.87
N SER A 2 21.21 0.49 -10.42
CA SER A 2 19.82 0.68 -10.00
C SER A 2 19.67 1.45 -8.68
N LYS A 3 20.49 1.16 -7.68
CA LYS A 3 20.53 1.91 -6.41
C LYS A 3 20.87 3.39 -6.62
N GLU A 4 21.86 3.68 -7.45
CA GLU A 4 22.25 5.05 -7.81
C GLU A 4 21.11 5.77 -8.52
N LEU A 5 20.40 5.10 -9.44
CA LEU A 5 19.24 5.64 -10.13
C LEU A 5 18.08 5.97 -9.18
N MET A 6 17.83 5.10 -8.19
CA MET A 6 16.80 5.38 -7.17
C MET A 6 17.16 6.64 -6.36
N ILE A 7 18.40 6.77 -5.93
CA ILE A 7 18.88 7.95 -5.19
C ILE A 7 18.75 9.21 -6.05
N GLU A 8 19.20 9.18 -7.30
CA GLU A 8 19.07 10.31 -8.22
C GLU A 8 17.61 10.75 -8.40
N ARG A 9 16.69 9.78 -8.52
CA ARG A 9 15.25 10.07 -8.65
C ARG A 9 14.64 10.63 -7.38
N ILE A 10 15.07 10.15 -6.21
CA ILE A 10 14.66 10.70 -4.92
C ILE A 10 15.15 12.15 -4.78
N GLU A 11 16.42 12.42 -5.08
CA GLU A 11 16.98 13.77 -5.04
C GLU A 11 16.25 14.73 -6.01
N LYS A 12 15.96 14.26 -7.22
CA LYS A 12 15.16 15.03 -8.19
C LYS A 12 13.75 15.35 -7.66
N ALA A 13 13.07 14.36 -7.07
CA ALA A 13 11.76 14.55 -6.50
C ALA A 13 11.79 15.52 -5.31
N GLN A 14 12.79 15.40 -4.42
CA GLN A 14 12.97 16.34 -3.30
C GLN A 14 13.14 17.79 -3.77
N LYS A 15 13.93 18.00 -4.80
CA LYS A 15 14.10 19.34 -5.39
C LYS A 15 12.77 19.90 -5.91
N GLU A 16 11.99 19.10 -6.61
CA GLU A 16 10.66 19.50 -7.12
C GLU A 16 9.70 19.86 -5.98
N ILE A 17 9.73 19.09 -4.88
CA ILE A 17 8.94 19.36 -3.67
C ILE A 17 9.38 20.69 -3.04
N GLU A 18 10.67 20.92 -2.87
CA GLU A 18 11.21 22.17 -2.32
C GLU A 18 10.81 23.40 -3.10
N GLU A 19 10.89 23.34 -4.45
CA GLU A 19 10.51 24.44 -5.34
C GLU A 19 9.01 24.81 -5.24
N LYS A 20 8.13 23.85 -4.96
CA LYS A 20 6.67 24.05 -4.94
C LYS A 20 6.09 24.21 -3.54
N ARG A 21 6.81 23.78 -2.50
CA ARG A 21 6.32 23.67 -1.11
C ARG A 21 5.63 24.94 -0.63
N GLU A 22 6.29 26.09 -0.73
CA GLU A 22 5.76 27.36 -0.22
C GLU A 22 4.43 27.72 -0.88
N THR A 23 4.33 27.59 -2.19
CA THR A 23 3.12 27.89 -2.97
C THR A 23 1.95 26.96 -2.58
N VAL A 24 2.23 25.66 -2.45
CA VAL A 24 1.20 24.68 -2.11
C VAL A 24 0.73 24.83 -0.65
N GLN A 25 1.64 25.14 0.27
CA GLN A 25 1.30 25.36 1.68
C GLN A 25 0.39 26.58 1.90
N GLN A 26 0.47 27.59 1.04
CA GLN A 26 -0.40 28.77 1.06
C GLN A 26 -1.74 28.52 0.35
N GLY A 27 -1.96 27.34 -0.19
CA GLY A 27 -3.16 26.96 -0.93
C GLY A 27 -4.42 27.03 -0.07
N LYS A 28 -5.49 27.66 -0.60
CA LYS A 28 -6.78 27.89 0.09
C LYS A 28 -7.43 26.61 0.63
N PHE A 29 -7.19 25.47 -0.02
CA PHE A 29 -7.82 24.18 0.30
C PHE A 29 -6.93 23.24 1.10
N ARG A 30 -5.77 23.72 1.55
CA ARG A 30 -4.93 22.89 2.42
C ARG A 30 -5.63 22.67 3.76
N GLN A 31 -5.64 21.40 4.19
CA GLN A 31 -6.28 20.99 5.44
C GLN A 31 -5.42 21.35 6.65
N ASP A 32 -6.09 21.73 7.76
CA ASP A 32 -5.40 22.13 8.98
C ASP A 32 -4.97 20.94 9.86
N TYR A 33 -5.67 19.81 9.78
CA TYR A 33 -5.46 18.67 10.69
C TYR A 33 -5.42 17.30 10.02
N HIS A 34 -5.79 17.19 8.75
CA HIS A 34 -5.59 15.95 7.99
C HIS A 34 -4.16 15.88 7.46
N PHE A 35 -3.58 14.67 7.45
CA PHE A 35 -2.30 14.46 6.79
C PHE A 35 -2.43 14.70 5.28
N MET A 36 -1.55 15.52 4.74
CA MET A 36 -1.44 15.80 3.31
C MET A 36 0.02 15.74 2.90
N ALA A 37 0.33 15.29 1.69
CA ALA A 37 1.67 15.47 1.14
C ALA A 37 2.06 16.95 1.06
N GLU A 38 3.35 17.25 1.08
CA GLU A 38 3.85 18.63 0.99
C GLU A 38 3.45 19.30 -0.32
N THR A 39 3.47 18.53 -1.40
CA THR A 39 3.10 18.94 -2.78
C THR A 39 2.54 17.74 -3.54
N GLY A 40 2.13 17.92 -4.78
CA GLY A 40 1.81 16.85 -5.72
C GLY A 40 0.56 16.04 -5.36
N TRP A 41 0.54 14.78 -5.83
CA TRP A 41 -0.57 13.85 -5.64
C TRP A 41 -0.30 12.86 -4.51
N ILE A 42 -1.29 12.62 -3.67
CA ILE A 42 -1.28 11.57 -2.63
C ILE A 42 -2.54 10.72 -2.77
N ASN A 43 -2.41 9.39 -2.58
CA ASN A 43 -3.55 8.49 -2.44
C ASN A 43 -3.33 7.49 -1.27
N ASP A 44 -3.17 6.20 -1.52
CA ASP A 44 -3.20 5.15 -0.51
C ASP A 44 -2.19 5.35 0.63
N PRO A 45 -2.59 5.17 1.89
CA PRO A 45 -1.66 4.96 2.98
C PRO A 45 -0.90 3.65 2.79
N ASN A 46 0.39 3.67 3.08
CA ASN A 46 1.28 2.52 2.95
C ASN A 46 2.13 2.34 4.22
N GLY A 47 2.51 1.13 4.50
CA GLY A 47 3.61 0.82 5.41
C GLY A 47 3.52 1.43 6.81
N LEU A 48 2.32 1.64 7.35
CA LEU A 48 2.12 2.15 8.71
C LEU A 48 2.76 1.21 9.73
N ILE A 49 3.70 1.74 10.52
CA ILE A 49 4.43 0.96 11.51
C ILE A 49 5.05 1.86 12.60
N TYR A 50 5.20 1.31 13.82
CA TYR A 50 6.05 1.93 14.84
C TYR A 50 7.44 1.28 14.79
N PHE A 51 8.47 2.08 14.53
CA PHE A 51 9.84 1.62 14.40
C PHE A 51 10.82 2.63 15.01
N LYS A 52 11.78 2.15 15.80
CA LYS A 52 12.81 2.98 16.47
C LYS A 52 12.28 4.23 17.18
N GLY A 53 11.14 4.08 17.87
CA GLY A 53 10.59 5.14 18.72
C GLY A 53 9.68 6.15 18.00
N LYS A 54 9.45 5.99 16.70
CA LYS A 54 8.55 6.85 15.92
C LYS A 54 7.52 6.03 15.16
N TYR A 55 6.36 6.61 14.90
CA TYR A 55 5.40 6.13 13.92
C TYR A 55 5.89 6.52 12.54
N HIS A 56 6.02 5.55 11.65
CA HIS A 56 6.33 5.75 10.24
C HIS A 56 5.06 5.65 9.43
N PHE A 57 4.87 6.59 8.52
CA PHE A 57 3.78 6.63 7.58
C PHE A 57 4.35 6.82 6.18
N PHE A 58 4.11 5.83 5.34
CA PHE A 58 4.41 5.93 3.93
C PHE A 58 3.08 6.10 3.16
N TYR A 59 3.18 6.59 1.94
CA TYR A 59 2.00 6.85 1.13
C TYR A 59 2.33 6.83 -0.37
N GLN A 60 1.36 6.45 -1.19
CA GLN A 60 1.45 6.57 -2.63
C GLN A 60 1.60 8.04 -3.00
N TYR A 61 2.59 8.34 -3.84
CA TYR A 61 2.98 9.72 -4.09
C TYR A 61 3.47 9.96 -5.51
N ASN A 62 2.91 11.00 -6.16
CA ASN A 62 3.53 11.60 -7.34
C ASN A 62 4.02 13.01 -6.98
N PRO A 63 5.34 13.25 -6.85
CA PRO A 63 5.88 14.55 -6.45
C PRO A 63 5.81 15.62 -7.54
N TYR A 64 5.60 15.22 -8.79
CA TYR A 64 5.75 16.10 -9.95
C TYR A 64 4.49 16.86 -10.35
N SER A 65 3.31 16.32 -10.04
CA SER A 65 2.03 16.93 -10.39
C SER A 65 0.90 16.56 -9.42
N GLY A 66 -0.20 17.29 -9.44
CA GLY A 66 -1.42 16.99 -8.68
C GLY A 66 -2.28 15.87 -9.28
N PHE A 67 -1.74 15.05 -10.17
CA PHE A 67 -2.46 13.94 -10.81
C PHE A 67 -1.77 12.61 -10.53
N TRP A 68 -2.56 11.53 -10.52
CA TRP A 68 -2.05 10.17 -10.43
C TRP A 68 -1.17 9.84 -11.64
N ASP A 69 0.10 9.54 -11.39
CA ASP A 69 1.09 9.15 -12.39
C ASP A 69 2.30 8.55 -11.67
N CYS A 70 3.28 8.01 -12.36
CA CYS A 70 4.61 7.56 -11.89
C CYS A 70 4.77 7.47 -10.35
N MET A 71 4.25 6.39 -9.73
CA MET A 71 4.13 6.30 -8.28
C MET A 71 5.46 6.10 -7.57
N HIS A 72 5.66 6.89 -6.54
CA HIS A 72 6.72 6.81 -5.55
C HIS A 72 6.10 6.48 -4.18
N TRP A 73 6.93 6.22 -3.18
CA TRP A 73 6.50 6.23 -1.79
C TRP A 73 7.02 7.48 -1.10
N GLY A 74 6.10 8.36 -0.71
CA GLY A 74 6.38 9.44 0.23
C GLY A 74 6.56 8.86 1.63
N HIS A 75 7.21 9.61 2.53
CA HIS A 75 7.54 9.17 3.88
C HIS A 75 7.42 10.31 4.87
N ALA A 76 6.77 10.04 6.00
CA ALA A 76 6.70 10.94 7.14
C ALA A 76 6.82 10.15 8.44
N VAL A 77 7.27 10.81 9.51
CA VAL A 77 7.36 10.24 10.85
C VAL A 77 6.68 11.13 11.87
N SER A 78 6.23 10.52 12.98
CA SER A 78 5.59 11.23 14.09
C SER A 78 5.87 10.53 15.41
N GLU A 79 5.88 11.28 16.51
CA GLU A 79 5.90 10.73 17.87
C GLU A 79 4.48 10.49 18.41
N ASP A 80 3.47 11.16 17.87
CA ASP A 80 2.10 11.19 18.41
C ASP A 80 0.99 10.93 17.38
N MET A 81 1.33 10.72 16.11
CA MET A 81 0.42 10.56 14.95
C MET A 81 -0.42 11.81 14.65
N ILE A 82 -0.08 12.96 15.20
CA ILE A 82 -0.74 14.25 14.97
C ILE A 82 0.24 15.21 14.30
N HIS A 83 1.46 15.30 14.82
CA HIS A 83 2.51 16.17 14.29
C HIS A 83 3.47 15.34 13.47
N TRP A 84 3.54 15.63 12.16
CA TRP A 84 4.31 14.87 11.20
C TRP A 84 5.52 15.64 10.69
N GLU A 85 6.65 14.95 10.66
CA GLU A 85 7.89 15.38 10.03
C GLU A 85 8.05 14.64 8.70
N TYR A 86 8.15 15.38 7.59
CA TYR A 86 8.38 14.78 6.27
C TYR A 86 9.85 14.41 6.11
N LEU A 87 10.07 13.21 5.62
CA LEU A 87 11.39 12.65 5.34
C LEU A 87 11.61 12.56 3.81
N PRO A 88 12.85 12.27 3.36
CA PRO A 88 13.07 11.91 1.97
C PRO A 88 12.16 10.76 1.54
N LEU A 89 11.81 10.72 0.25
CA LEU A 89 11.01 9.62 -0.29
C LEU A 89 11.66 8.27 0.02
N ALA A 90 10.87 7.29 0.41
CA ALA A 90 11.37 5.96 0.71
C ALA A 90 11.68 5.15 -0.56
N LEU A 91 10.83 5.27 -1.58
CA LEU A 91 10.98 4.54 -2.85
C LEU A 91 10.73 5.47 -4.04
N ALA A 92 11.58 5.30 -5.07
CA ALA A 92 11.36 5.84 -6.41
C ALA A 92 11.46 4.71 -7.44
N PRO A 93 10.70 4.74 -8.53
CA PRO A 93 10.86 3.80 -9.64
C PRO A 93 12.31 3.81 -10.14
N SER A 94 12.94 2.64 -10.29
CA SER A 94 14.36 2.57 -10.69
C SER A 94 14.77 1.22 -11.26
N GLU A 95 13.86 0.24 -11.21
CA GLU A 95 14.13 -1.13 -11.61
C GLU A 95 13.21 -1.55 -12.77
N VAL A 96 13.63 -2.55 -13.52
CA VAL A 96 12.87 -3.05 -14.68
C VAL A 96 11.43 -3.43 -14.36
N TYR A 97 11.15 -3.77 -13.09
CA TYR A 97 9.84 -4.17 -12.62
C TYR A 97 8.99 -3.01 -12.07
N ASP A 98 9.55 -1.80 -11.95
CA ASP A 98 8.82 -0.61 -11.47
C ASP A 98 9.17 0.70 -12.23
N ASP A 99 10.05 0.67 -13.22
CA ASP A 99 10.42 1.86 -13.98
C ASP A 99 9.45 2.10 -15.16
N HIS A 100 8.33 2.74 -14.86
CA HIS A 100 7.36 3.12 -15.89
C HIS A 100 6.58 4.38 -15.51
N LEU A 101 6.32 5.26 -16.50
CA LEU A 101 5.62 6.54 -16.29
C LEU A 101 4.17 6.38 -15.77
N LYS A 102 3.47 5.33 -16.16
CA LYS A 102 2.11 4.97 -15.70
C LYS A 102 2.11 3.79 -14.74
N GLY A 103 3.22 3.55 -14.08
CA GLY A 103 3.45 2.49 -13.11
C GLY A 103 4.22 3.01 -11.91
N GLY A 104 5.23 2.28 -11.49
CA GLY A 104 6.10 2.69 -10.39
C GLY A 104 6.01 1.77 -9.19
N CYS A 105 6.31 2.33 -8.03
CA CYS A 105 6.21 1.67 -6.74
C CYS A 105 4.77 1.80 -6.21
N PHE A 106 3.91 0.81 -6.49
CA PHE A 106 2.51 0.77 -6.04
C PHE A 106 2.41 0.39 -4.57
N SER A 107 1.17 0.35 -4.07
CA SER A 107 0.86 0.17 -2.65
C SER A 107 1.42 -1.13 -2.06
N GLY A 108 1.55 -1.11 -0.75
CA GLY A 108 2.08 -2.21 0.04
C GLY A 108 2.14 -1.88 1.54
N SER A 109 2.94 -2.60 2.28
CA SER A 109 2.99 -2.55 3.74
C SER A 109 4.41 -2.60 4.28
N ALA A 110 4.57 -2.48 5.60
CA ALA A 110 5.84 -2.54 6.30
C ALA A 110 5.84 -3.55 7.44
N ILE A 111 7.01 -4.08 7.76
CA ILE A 111 7.24 -4.94 8.91
C ILE A 111 8.69 -4.79 9.40
N GLU A 112 8.90 -4.99 10.71
CA GLU A 112 10.24 -5.18 11.24
C GLU A 112 10.68 -6.63 11.08
N HIS A 113 11.89 -6.81 10.59
CA HIS A 113 12.57 -8.10 10.51
C HIS A 113 14.05 -7.92 10.82
N ASP A 114 14.55 -8.64 11.83
CA ASP A 114 15.94 -8.62 12.29
C ASP A 114 16.52 -7.21 12.54
N GLY A 115 15.70 -6.34 13.17
CA GLY A 115 16.07 -4.96 13.52
C GLY A 115 16.09 -3.98 12.36
N LYS A 116 15.68 -4.42 11.16
CA LYS A 116 15.54 -3.60 9.96
C LYS A 116 14.06 -3.37 9.63
N LEU A 117 13.78 -2.25 9.01
CA LEU A 117 12.46 -1.95 8.47
C LEU A 117 12.36 -2.46 7.05
N PHE A 118 11.45 -3.41 6.83
CA PHE A 118 11.14 -3.98 5.51
C PHE A 118 9.86 -3.35 4.96
N LEU A 119 9.90 -3.00 3.69
CA LEU A 119 8.74 -2.63 2.88
C LEU A 119 8.48 -3.76 1.90
N ILE A 120 7.23 -4.22 1.80
CA ILE A 120 6.78 -5.07 0.72
C ILE A 120 5.78 -4.29 -0.10
N TYR A 121 6.04 -4.14 -1.40
CA TYR A 121 5.29 -3.26 -2.29
C TYR A 121 5.07 -3.91 -3.66
N THR A 122 4.19 -3.33 -4.46
CA THR A 122 3.97 -3.80 -5.82
C THR A 122 4.81 -2.98 -6.79
N GLY A 123 5.76 -3.61 -7.45
CA GLY A 123 6.42 -3.05 -8.62
C GLY A 123 5.49 -3.16 -9.83
N THR A 124 5.27 -2.05 -10.53
CA THR A 124 4.38 -2.00 -11.71
C THR A 124 5.14 -1.40 -12.89
N CYS A 125 5.29 -2.18 -13.94
CA CYS A 125 5.94 -1.78 -15.19
C CYS A 125 5.08 -2.17 -16.42
N ASN A 126 5.52 -1.76 -17.60
CA ASN A 126 4.94 -2.19 -18.86
C ASN A 126 6.07 -2.56 -19.83
N ASN A 127 6.17 -3.83 -20.15
CA ASN A 127 7.21 -4.39 -21.01
C ASN A 127 6.87 -4.39 -22.52
N GLY A 128 5.78 -3.69 -22.89
CA GLY A 128 5.26 -3.65 -24.27
C GLY A 128 4.14 -4.66 -24.55
N ASN A 129 3.86 -5.59 -23.64
CA ASN A 129 2.77 -6.58 -23.73
C ASN A 129 1.59 -6.28 -22.79
N GLY A 130 1.65 -5.17 -22.05
CA GLY A 130 0.70 -4.79 -21.02
C GLY A 130 1.39 -4.51 -19.70
N PHE A 131 0.62 -4.13 -18.68
CA PHE A 131 1.15 -3.91 -17.35
C PHE A 131 1.44 -5.25 -16.64
N GLU A 132 2.54 -5.26 -15.91
CA GLU A 132 2.94 -6.36 -15.03
C GLU A 132 3.06 -5.82 -13.61
N GLN A 133 2.48 -6.54 -12.67
CA GLN A 133 2.50 -6.27 -11.24
C GLN A 133 3.11 -7.45 -10.51
N ALA A 134 4.12 -7.19 -9.69
CA ALA A 134 4.78 -8.20 -8.90
C ALA A 134 5.17 -7.64 -7.54
N GLN A 135 5.20 -8.49 -6.51
CA GLN A 135 5.51 -8.03 -5.17
C GLN A 135 7.02 -8.01 -4.99
N CYS A 136 7.49 -6.89 -4.45
CA CYS A 136 8.90 -6.55 -4.30
C CYS A 136 9.21 -6.16 -2.86
N ILE A 137 10.48 -6.27 -2.48
CA ILE A 137 10.97 -5.92 -1.15
C ILE A 137 11.99 -4.78 -1.26
N ALA A 138 11.90 -3.84 -0.31
CA ALA A 138 12.96 -2.92 0.03
C ALA A 138 13.18 -2.95 1.55
N TYR A 139 14.36 -2.62 2.02
CA TYR A 139 14.66 -2.62 3.45
C TYR A 139 15.58 -1.47 3.84
N SER A 140 15.54 -1.11 5.11
CA SER A 140 16.33 -0.03 5.69
C SER A 140 16.84 -0.43 7.09
N GLU A 141 18.10 -0.09 7.40
CA GLU A 141 18.66 -0.24 8.74
C GLU A 141 18.28 0.92 9.65
N ASP A 142 18.17 2.12 9.11
CA ASP A 142 17.88 3.34 9.87
C ASP A 142 16.39 3.74 9.85
N GLY A 143 15.60 3.16 8.97
CA GLY A 143 14.19 3.49 8.74
C GLY A 143 13.99 4.68 7.80
N ILE A 144 15.05 5.24 7.21
CA ILE A 144 15.01 6.43 6.36
C ILE A 144 15.52 6.13 4.95
N HIS A 145 16.68 5.47 4.85
CA HIS A 145 17.31 5.13 3.57
C HIS A 145 17.03 3.68 3.22
N PHE A 146 16.30 3.47 2.13
CA PHE A 146 15.88 2.15 1.68
C PHE A 146 16.71 1.64 0.51
N GLU A 147 16.90 0.33 0.49
CA GLU A 147 17.52 -0.40 -0.62
C GLU A 147 16.55 -1.46 -1.13
N LYS A 148 16.36 -1.53 -2.45
CA LYS A 148 15.57 -2.59 -3.08
C LYS A 148 16.35 -3.91 -3.07
N TYR A 149 15.65 -5.00 -2.76
CA TYR A 149 16.26 -6.33 -2.73
C TYR A 149 16.68 -6.78 -4.13
N GLU A 150 17.91 -7.27 -4.28
CA GLU A 150 18.46 -7.68 -5.58
C GLU A 150 17.70 -8.86 -6.22
N GLY A 151 17.07 -9.70 -5.40
CA GLY A 151 16.29 -10.85 -5.86
C GLY A 151 14.84 -10.55 -6.21
N ASN A 152 14.43 -9.26 -6.26
CA ASN A 152 13.07 -8.89 -6.68
C ASN A 152 12.79 -9.27 -8.15
N PRO A 153 11.52 -9.55 -8.49
CA PRO A 153 10.36 -9.66 -7.61
C PRO A 153 10.32 -10.97 -6.81
N VAL A 154 9.74 -10.94 -5.60
CA VAL A 154 9.65 -12.12 -4.71
C VAL A 154 8.34 -12.90 -4.86
N ILE A 155 7.26 -12.26 -5.33
CA ILE A 155 5.99 -12.93 -5.67
C ILE A 155 5.49 -12.37 -7.01
N THR A 156 5.29 -13.24 -7.98
CA THR A 156 4.74 -12.88 -9.30
C THR A 156 3.30 -13.35 -9.45
N ALA A 157 2.57 -12.75 -10.39
CA ALA A 157 1.20 -13.15 -10.69
C ALA A 157 1.15 -14.65 -11.05
N PRO A 158 0.34 -15.46 -10.34
CA PRO A 158 0.26 -16.89 -10.61
C PRO A 158 -0.54 -17.17 -11.89
N GLU A 159 -0.40 -18.39 -12.40
CA GLU A 159 -1.10 -18.84 -13.58
C GLU A 159 -2.62 -18.59 -13.50
N GLY A 160 -3.17 -17.98 -14.53
CA GLY A 160 -4.58 -17.64 -14.66
C GLY A 160 -5.02 -16.38 -13.92
N VAL A 161 -4.08 -15.64 -13.31
CA VAL A 161 -4.28 -14.28 -12.79
C VAL A 161 -3.70 -13.30 -13.82
N PRO A 162 -4.46 -12.31 -14.31
CA PRO A 162 -3.92 -11.26 -15.17
C PRO A 162 -2.77 -10.52 -14.48
N THR A 163 -1.70 -10.25 -15.20
CA THR A 163 -0.49 -9.65 -14.63
C THR A 163 -0.69 -8.22 -14.13
N ASP A 164 -1.69 -7.52 -14.63
CA ASP A 164 -2.10 -6.17 -14.21
C ASP A 164 -3.16 -6.16 -13.09
N LEU A 165 -3.54 -7.32 -12.56
CA LEU A 165 -4.54 -7.48 -11.51
C LEU A 165 -4.00 -8.35 -10.34
N PHE A 166 -2.78 -8.01 -9.85
CA PHE A 166 -2.13 -8.73 -8.75
C PHE A 166 -1.27 -7.77 -7.92
N ARG A 167 -1.80 -7.19 -6.83
CA ARG A 167 -1.12 -6.09 -6.10
C ARG A 167 -1.47 -5.96 -4.63
N ASP A 168 -0.85 -4.96 -4.00
CA ASP A 168 -1.11 -4.41 -2.66
C ASP A 168 -0.85 -5.43 -1.55
N PRO A 169 0.40 -5.88 -1.37
CA PRO A 169 0.75 -6.88 -0.37
C PRO A 169 0.66 -6.31 1.05
N LYS A 170 -0.08 -6.99 1.93
CA LYS A 170 -0.08 -6.73 3.36
C LYS A 170 0.61 -7.85 4.10
N VAL A 171 1.69 -7.52 4.80
CA VAL A 171 2.52 -8.45 5.54
C VAL A 171 2.23 -8.42 7.05
N TRP A 172 2.27 -9.59 7.69
CA TRP A 172 2.30 -9.73 9.15
C TRP A 172 3.12 -10.95 9.54
N LYS A 173 3.47 -11.04 10.82
CA LYS A 173 4.15 -12.18 11.41
C LYS A 173 3.22 -12.89 12.39
N HIS A 174 3.22 -14.22 12.35
CA HIS A 174 2.60 -15.06 13.35
C HIS A 174 3.58 -16.18 13.70
N ASP A 175 3.95 -16.26 14.97
CA ASP A 175 5.03 -17.09 15.46
C ASP A 175 6.34 -16.81 14.65
N ASP A 176 6.96 -17.84 14.09
CA ASP A 176 8.18 -17.73 13.28
C ASP A 176 7.90 -17.62 11.77
N THR A 177 6.64 -17.43 11.37
CA THR A 177 6.22 -17.40 9.97
C THR A 177 5.69 -16.02 9.59
N TYR A 178 6.13 -15.53 8.45
CA TYR A 178 5.58 -14.34 7.79
C TYR A 178 4.46 -14.74 6.86
N TYR A 179 3.43 -13.92 6.83
CA TYR A 179 2.29 -14.08 5.94
C TYR A 179 2.09 -12.81 5.13
N VAL A 180 1.62 -12.96 3.90
CA VAL A 180 1.22 -11.85 3.02
C VAL A 180 -0.13 -12.16 2.40
N VAL A 181 -1.03 -11.19 2.45
CA VAL A 181 -2.24 -11.20 1.63
C VAL A 181 -2.07 -10.21 0.49
N CYS A 182 -2.35 -10.65 -0.75
CA CYS A 182 -2.36 -9.81 -1.96
C CYS A 182 -3.74 -9.82 -2.59
N GLY A 183 -4.14 -8.68 -3.15
CA GLY A 183 -5.29 -8.60 -4.02
C GLY A 183 -5.02 -9.20 -5.38
N ALA A 184 -6.02 -9.85 -5.95
CA ALA A 184 -5.94 -10.45 -7.27
C ALA A 184 -7.30 -10.48 -7.95
N SER A 185 -7.29 -10.72 -9.27
CA SER A 185 -8.48 -11.10 -10.03
C SER A 185 -8.23 -12.40 -10.78
N LYS A 186 -9.14 -13.33 -10.68
CA LYS A 186 -9.07 -14.58 -11.48
C LYS A 186 -10.41 -14.87 -12.14
N ASN A 187 -10.42 -15.03 -13.45
CA ASN A 187 -11.66 -15.26 -14.23
C ASN A 187 -12.74 -14.17 -14.01
N GLY A 188 -12.32 -12.91 -13.72
CA GLY A 188 -13.23 -11.81 -13.43
C GLY A 188 -13.77 -11.79 -11.99
N PHE A 189 -13.29 -12.67 -11.11
CA PHE A 189 -13.61 -12.68 -9.68
C PHE A 189 -12.44 -12.16 -8.86
N ALA A 190 -12.72 -11.21 -7.99
CA ALA A 190 -11.73 -10.69 -7.06
C ALA A 190 -11.35 -11.73 -6.00
N GLN A 191 -10.07 -11.78 -5.63
CA GLN A 191 -9.52 -12.71 -4.63
C GLN A 191 -8.59 -11.98 -3.67
N ALA A 192 -8.62 -12.36 -2.39
CA ALA A 192 -7.55 -12.12 -1.42
C ALA A 192 -6.71 -13.40 -1.31
N ARG A 193 -5.46 -13.34 -1.77
CA ARG A 193 -4.56 -14.51 -1.87
C ARG A 193 -3.51 -14.50 -0.79
N LEU A 194 -3.42 -15.57 -0.02
CA LEU A 194 -2.51 -15.75 1.11
C LEU A 194 -1.24 -16.48 0.70
N TYR A 195 -0.11 -15.92 1.11
CA TYR A 195 1.23 -16.50 0.97
C TYR A 195 1.89 -16.56 2.35
N LYS A 196 2.89 -17.43 2.52
CA LYS A 196 3.73 -17.53 3.72
C LYS A 196 5.21 -17.63 3.37
N SER A 197 6.05 -17.22 4.31
CA SER A 197 7.51 -17.30 4.22
C SER A 197 8.14 -17.43 5.60
N THR A 198 9.33 -18.02 5.69
CA THR A 198 10.12 -18.04 6.91
C THR A 198 11.29 -17.05 6.90
N ASP A 199 11.56 -16.42 5.75
CA ASP A 199 12.74 -15.56 5.55
C ASP A 199 12.44 -14.22 4.85
N MET A 200 11.17 -13.92 4.53
CA MET A 200 10.70 -12.75 3.78
C MET A 200 11.01 -12.76 2.27
N PHE A 201 11.89 -13.64 1.80
CA PHE A 201 12.37 -13.62 0.42
C PHE A 201 11.80 -14.75 -0.45
N HIS A 202 11.45 -15.89 0.17
CA HIS A 202 10.87 -17.04 -0.51
C HIS A 202 9.45 -17.27 -0.02
N TRP A 203 8.48 -17.09 -0.92
CA TRP A 203 7.06 -17.11 -0.60
C TRP A 203 6.35 -18.31 -1.22
N GLU A 204 5.55 -19.00 -0.43
CA GLU A 204 4.71 -20.11 -0.84
C GLU A 204 3.24 -19.71 -0.78
N PHE A 205 2.50 -20.03 -1.84
CA PHE A 205 1.04 -19.87 -1.83
C PHE A 205 0.40 -20.83 -0.81
N VAL A 206 -0.49 -20.28 0.04
CA VAL A 206 -1.21 -21.07 1.05
C VAL A 206 -2.64 -21.33 0.60
N ASN A 207 -3.43 -20.27 0.37
CA ASN A 207 -4.85 -20.38 0.04
C ASN A 207 -5.41 -19.07 -0.53
N VAL A 208 -6.64 -19.10 -1.01
CA VAL A 208 -7.49 -17.93 -1.23
C VAL A 208 -8.32 -17.73 0.04
N LEU A 209 -8.11 -16.61 0.76
CA LEU A 209 -8.85 -16.30 1.99
C LEU A 209 -10.33 -16.05 1.70
N ALA A 210 -10.59 -15.28 0.65
CA ALA A 210 -11.94 -14.98 0.20
C ALA A 210 -11.93 -14.68 -1.31
N GLU A 211 -13.07 -14.94 -1.94
CA GLU A 211 -13.30 -14.69 -3.36
C GLU A 211 -14.66 -14.04 -3.55
N SER A 212 -14.72 -12.97 -4.36
CA SER A 212 -15.97 -12.37 -4.81
C SER A 212 -16.67 -13.30 -5.79
N ARG A 213 -17.98 -13.34 -5.70
CA ARG A 213 -18.84 -13.99 -6.73
C ARG A 213 -19.66 -12.97 -7.48
N GLY A 214 -19.17 -11.71 -7.55
CA GLY A 214 -19.78 -10.59 -8.22
C GLY A 214 -20.39 -9.53 -7.30
N GLU A 215 -20.45 -9.78 -5.99
CA GLU A 215 -21.02 -8.84 -5.01
C GLU A 215 -20.12 -7.64 -4.74
N TRP A 216 -18.78 -7.80 -4.80
CA TRP A 216 -17.81 -6.73 -4.54
C TRP A 216 -16.78 -6.60 -5.67
N GLY A 217 -17.25 -6.34 -6.88
CA GLY A 217 -16.38 -6.05 -8.03
C GLY A 217 -15.52 -7.22 -8.50
N TYR A 218 -14.53 -6.90 -9.35
CA TYR A 218 -13.69 -7.89 -10.02
C TYR A 218 -12.23 -7.93 -9.51
N MET A 219 -11.80 -6.95 -8.73
CA MET A 219 -10.49 -6.85 -8.12
C MET A 219 -10.61 -6.21 -6.73
N TRP A 220 -9.86 -6.71 -5.77
CA TRP A 220 -9.79 -6.14 -4.43
C TRP A 220 -8.42 -5.49 -4.22
N GLU A 221 -8.43 -4.17 -4.05
CA GLU A 221 -7.23 -3.38 -3.76
C GLU A 221 -6.99 -3.28 -2.26
N CYS A 222 -5.75 -3.08 -1.89
CA CYS A 222 -5.30 -2.81 -0.51
C CYS A 222 -5.91 -3.78 0.52
N PRO A 223 -5.82 -5.12 0.33
CA PRO A 223 -6.31 -6.04 1.34
C PRO A 223 -5.51 -5.88 2.63
N ASP A 224 -6.19 -5.95 3.77
CA ASP A 224 -5.57 -5.98 5.09
C ASP A 224 -6.20 -7.10 5.91
N PHE A 225 -5.39 -7.87 6.67
CA PHE A 225 -5.86 -9.02 7.42
C PHE A 225 -5.27 -9.04 8.82
N TYR A 226 -6.13 -9.02 9.85
CA TYR A 226 -5.68 -8.92 11.23
C TYR A 226 -6.69 -9.45 12.25
N PRO A 227 -6.24 -9.85 13.46
CA PRO A 227 -7.13 -10.26 14.54
C PRO A 227 -7.79 -9.07 15.24
N VAL A 228 -9.04 -9.26 15.64
CA VAL A 228 -9.80 -8.38 16.54
C VAL A 228 -10.54 -9.26 17.56
N GLY A 229 -10.08 -9.25 18.81
CA GLY A 229 -10.56 -10.18 19.83
C GLY A 229 -10.28 -11.64 19.45
N ASP A 230 -11.31 -12.45 19.35
CA ASP A 230 -11.27 -13.87 18.96
C ASP A 230 -11.55 -14.10 17.46
N LYS A 231 -11.73 -13.02 16.68
CA LYS A 231 -12.04 -13.08 15.25
C LYS A 231 -10.92 -12.45 14.43
N TYR A 232 -10.98 -12.69 13.12
CA TYR A 232 -10.15 -12.04 12.11
C TYR A 232 -11.00 -11.15 11.22
N VAL A 233 -10.38 -10.05 10.78
CA VAL A 233 -10.98 -9.10 9.83
C VAL A 233 -10.13 -9.11 8.56
N LEU A 234 -10.79 -9.34 7.43
CA LEU A 234 -10.25 -9.07 6.11
C LEU A 234 -10.94 -7.80 5.60
N MET A 235 -10.17 -6.76 5.32
CA MET A 235 -10.69 -5.56 4.64
C MET A 235 -10.06 -5.45 3.26
N PHE A 236 -10.76 -4.73 2.36
CA PHE A 236 -10.30 -4.44 1.01
C PHE A 236 -11.14 -3.31 0.38
N SER A 237 -10.62 -2.76 -0.70
CA SER A 237 -11.30 -1.74 -1.52
C SER A 237 -11.63 -2.32 -2.89
N PRO A 238 -12.92 -2.60 -3.21
CA PRO A 238 -13.30 -3.28 -4.43
C PRO A 238 -13.29 -2.36 -5.66
N MET A 239 -12.67 -2.82 -6.73
CA MET A 239 -12.77 -2.20 -8.06
C MET A 239 -13.97 -2.76 -8.84
N GLY A 240 -14.69 -1.87 -9.53
CA GLY A 240 -15.84 -2.25 -10.36
C GLY A 240 -17.10 -2.56 -9.54
N GLY A 241 -17.12 -2.20 -8.29
CA GLY A 241 -18.32 -2.14 -7.46
C GLY A 241 -19.24 -1.00 -7.88
N LYS A 242 -20.47 -0.96 -7.33
CA LYS A 242 -21.44 0.11 -7.63
C LYS A 242 -21.05 1.44 -6.99
N GLU A 243 -20.26 1.41 -5.92
CA GLU A 243 -19.85 2.57 -5.12
C GLU A 243 -18.34 2.45 -4.80
N ARG A 244 -17.68 3.59 -4.62
CA ARG A 244 -16.32 3.64 -4.09
C ARG A 244 -16.42 3.49 -2.58
N THR A 245 -16.22 2.29 -2.10
CA THR A 245 -16.25 1.98 -0.67
C THR A 245 -15.13 1.01 -0.32
N SER A 246 -14.85 0.89 0.96
CA SER A 246 -14.01 -0.16 1.50
C SER A 246 -14.88 -1.11 2.34
N VAL A 247 -14.62 -2.41 2.20
CA VAL A 247 -15.46 -3.48 2.76
C VAL A 247 -14.66 -4.26 3.80
N TYR A 248 -15.32 -4.78 4.82
CA TYR A 248 -14.75 -5.74 5.73
C TYR A 248 -15.54 -7.06 5.77
N LEU A 249 -14.83 -8.14 5.99
CA LEU A 249 -15.36 -9.47 6.31
C LEU A 249 -14.85 -9.86 7.69
N VAL A 250 -15.72 -10.42 8.55
CA VAL A 250 -15.35 -10.90 9.90
C VAL A 250 -15.62 -12.39 10.03
N GLY A 251 -14.65 -13.13 10.55
CA GLY A 251 -14.77 -14.58 10.66
C GLY A 251 -13.67 -15.24 11.47
N ASP A 252 -13.61 -16.56 11.38
CA ASP A 252 -12.60 -17.40 12.00
C ASP A 252 -11.48 -17.72 11.00
N PHE A 253 -10.24 -17.70 11.46
CA PHE A 253 -9.10 -18.06 10.65
C PHE A 253 -8.29 -19.17 11.30
N ASP A 254 -7.92 -20.15 10.49
CA ASP A 254 -7.11 -21.30 10.89
C ASP A 254 -5.75 -21.21 10.19
N TYR A 255 -4.69 -21.00 10.97
CA TYR A 255 -3.31 -20.91 10.46
C TYR A 255 -2.79 -22.22 9.89
N ASP A 256 -3.25 -23.38 10.39
CA ASP A 256 -2.78 -24.69 9.91
C ASP A 256 -3.24 -24.97 8.48
N THR A 257 -4.45 -24.52 8.14
CA THR A 257 -5.05 -24.75 6.82
C THR A 257 -5.06 -23.50 5.93
N GLY A 258 -4.79 -22.31 6.49
CA GLY A 258 -4.91 -21.03 5.80
C GLY A 258 -6.34 -20.69 5.37
N LYS A 259 -7.34 -21.25 6.05
CA LYS A 259 -8.76 -21.04 5.73
C LYS A 259 -9.38 -19.94 6.58
N PHE A 260 -10.11 -19.07 5.91
CA PHE A 260 -10.90 -18.01 6.53
C PHE A 260 -12.41 -18.28 6.31
N PHE A 261 -13.16 -18.34 7.39
CA PHE A 261 -14.60 -18.60 7.37
C PHE A 261 -15.33 -17.37 7.91
N TYR A 262 -15.65 -16.44 7.02
CA TYR A 262 -16.38 -15.23 7.41
C TYR A 262 -17.89 -15.47 7.46
N THR A 263 -18.55 -14.79 8.40
CA THR A 263 -20.00 -14.84 8.62
C THR A 263 -20.65 -13.47 8.58
N THR A 264 -19.85 -12.42 8.62
CA THR A 264 -20.31 -11.03 8.67
C THR A 264 -19.53 -10.22 7.65
N SER A 265 -20.19 -9.28 7.00
CA SER A 265 -19.60 -8.31 6.12
C SER A 265 -20.25 -6.95 6.28
N GLY A 266 -19.55 -5.88 5.92
CA GLY A 266 -20.08 -4.53 5.96
C GLY A 266 -19.13 -3.54 5.30
N GLU A 267 -19.56 -2.28 5.22
CA GLU A 267 -18.75 -1.16 4.76
C GLU A 267 -17.98 -0.57 5.93
N ILE A 268 -16.74 -0.13 5.67
CA ILE A 268 -15.85 0.38 6.73
C ILE A 268 -16.24 1.81 7.10
N ASP A 269 -16.66 2.60 6.14
CA ASP A 269 -17.01 4.01 6.32
C ASP A 269 -18.35 4.34 5.67
N TRP A 270 -19.07 5.30 6.24
CA TRP A 270 -20.39 5.77 5.78
C TRP A 270 -20.29 7.13 5.08
N GLY A 271 -19.08 7.67 4.92
CA GLY A 271 -18.82 8.88 4.15
C GLY A 271 -18.73 8.58 2.65
N PHE A 272 -18.53 9.64 1.86
CA PHE A 272 -18.44 9.52 0.40
C PHE A 272 -17.03 9.17 -0.09
N ASP A 273 -16.02 9.48 0.71
CA ASP A 273 -14.62 9.51 0.27
C ASP A 273 -13.71 8.82 1.28
N TYR A 274 -13.76 7.49 1.34
CA TYR A 274 -12.85 6.68 2.15
C TYR A 274 -12.45 5.42 1.40
N TYR A 275 -11.19 5.35 0.98
CA TYR A 275 -10.68 4.27 0.12
C TYR A 275 -9.29 3.79 0.56
N ALA A 276 -8.91 2.57 0.17
CA ALA A 276 -7.61 1.96 0.40
C ALA A 276 -7.12 1.99 1.87
N PRO A 277 -7.98 1.71 2.88
CA PRO A 277 -7.55 1.77 4.26
C PRO A 277 -6.51 0.70 4.56
N GLN A 278 -5.51 1.06 5.38
CA GLN A 278 -4.56 0.14 5.98
C GLN A 278 -4.54 0.31 7.50
N SER A 279 -4.34 -0.81 8.21
CA SER A 279 -4.23 -0.81 9.66
C SER A 279 -2.83 -1.18 10.13
N PHE A 280 -2.51 -0.77 11.35
CA PHE A 280 -1.36 -1.28 12.08
C PHE A 280 -1.66 -1.37 13.58
N LEU A 281 -0.89 -2.19 14.28
CA LEU A 281 -0.98 -2.31 15.73
C LEU A 281 0.01 -1.32 16.36
N ALA A 282 -0.52 -0.32 17.09
CA ALA A 282 0.29 0.65 17.82
C ALA A 282 0.90 0.02 19.08
N PRO A 283 2.01 0.57 19.63
CA PRO A 283 2.66 0.03 20.83
C PRO A 283 1.77 -0.01 22.08
N ASP A 284 0.75 0.83 22.13
CA ASP A 284 -0.23 0.87 23.22
C ASP A 284 -1.38 -0.15 23.08
N GLY A 285 -1.30 -1.02 22.06
CA GLY A 285 -2.28 -2.07 21.80
C GLY A 285 -3.49 -1.64 20.98
N ARG A 286 -3.60 -0.35 20.59
CA ARG A 286 -4.65 0.09 19.67
C ARG A 286 -4.34 -0.37 18.24
N ARG A 287 -5.36 -0.89 17.56
CA ARG A 287 -5.29 -1.02 16.11
C ARG A 287 -5.83 0.26 15.49
N ILE A 288 -4.98 0.90 14.70
CA ILE A 288 -5.27 2.19 14.07
C ILE A 288 -5.46 1.94 12.58
N LEU A 289 -6.51 2.54 12.03
CA LEU A 289 -6.88 2.45 10.63
C LEU A 289 -6.76 3.83 10.00
N VAL A 290 -6.06 3.92 8.89
CA VAL A 290 -5.91 5.14 8.09
C VAL A 290 -6.36 4.84 6.66
N GLY A 291 -7.16 5.71 6.07
CA GLY A 291 -7.65 5.60 4.70
C GLY A 291 -7.41 6.87 3.91
N TRP A 292 -7.46 6.74 2.60
CA TRP A 292 -7.41 7.86 1.68
C TRP A 292 -8.78 8.54 1.60
N ALA A 293 -8.85 9.83 1.96
CA ALA A 293 -10.00 10.68 1.71
C ALA A 293 -10.01 11.06 0.22
N ASN A 294 -10.58 10.18 -0.59
CA ASN A 294 -10.59 10.27 -2.04
C ASN A 294 -11.66 11.26 -2.51
N ALA A 295 -11.38 12.58 -2.45
CA ALA A 295 -12.27 13.58 -3.00
C ALA A 295 -12.55 13.31 -4.49
N CYS A 296 -13.80 13.42 -4.90
CA CYS A 296 -14.24 13.14 -6.27
C CYS A 296 -13.42 13.94 -7.29
N LEU A 297 -12.85 13.27 -8.29
CA LEU A 297 -12.12 13.88 -9.39
C LEU A 297 -12.92 14.96 -10.14
N LEU A 298 -14.26 14.93 -10.04
CA LEU A 298 -15.15 15.95 -10.61
C LEU A 298 -15.15 17.27 -9.82
N TYR A 299 -14.82 17.24 -8.52
CA TYR A 299 -14.74 18.44 -7.69
C TYR A 299 -13.45 19.22 -7.88
N THR A 300 -12.39 18.58 -8.30
CA THR A 300 -11.09 19.24 -8.54
C THR A 300 -11.00 19.89 -9.92
N SER A 301 -11.79 19.45 -10.90
CA SER A 301 -11.85 20.06 -12.23
C SER A 301 -12.73 21.33 -12.25
N ASP A 302 -13.77 21.40 -11.42
CA ASP A 302 -14.68 22.56 -11.37
C ASP A 302 -14.25 23.65 -10.39
N ALA A 303 -13.26 23.38 -9.54
CA ALA A 303 -12.72 24.38 -8.60
C ALA A 303 -11.54 25.19 -9.16
N ALA A 304 -11.13 24.94 -10.41
CA ALA A 304 -10.03 25.60 -11.09
C ALA A 304 -10.48 26.60 -12.17
N ASP A 305 -11.80 26.81 -12.39
CA ASP A 305 -12.36 27.84 -13.27
C ASP A 305 -12.80 29.09 -12.49
#